data_039e573a36effb70d8ef423345c61788
#
_entry.id   039e573a36effb70d8ef423345c61788
#
_cell.length_a   1.000
_cell.length_b   1.000
_cell.length_c   1.000
_cell.angle_alpha   90.00
_cell.angle_beta   90.00
_cell.angle_gamma   90.00
#
_symmetry.space_group_name_H-M   'P 1'
#
loop_
_entity.id
_entity.type
_entity.pdbx_description
1 polymer ?
#
loop_
_entity_poly.entity_id
_entity_poly.type
_entity_poly.pdbx_seq_one_letter_code
_entity_poly.pdbx_strand_id
1 'polypeptide(L)'
;MKKKKLPKVRKLLGEALQPHRKKRCGVLLSAGVDSHSVLHACLDVGIRPLVISFTRRDHESRDFKSAREAATRLGLDFFPVYLKSDPEVLVRYLRHAAKHGVRGKAAFECLYPMMATARKLKRKGIKIDCLFSGYGADAFFALSKKGCMHYRDKMAEYALEAHARYVRKGSQLDILKRYFKDVACVKYSSPWCAESIRDSFTRHTYSHDDLNKPKQKWPVRRDFDKEFSESKIFNHTNYQLGDSGISAMFLQLLDHRINSKNYKSTTGIYNDIVRSLDK
;
A
#
# COMPACT_ATOMS: atom_id res chain seq x y z
N MET A 1 -15.88 13.59 31.82
CA MET A 1 -16.06 12.84 30.57
C MET A 1 -15.22 11.56 30.62
N LYS A 2 -15.84 10.38 30.47
CA LYS A 2 -15.09 9.11 30.38
C LYS A 2 -14.19 9.15 29.15
N LYS A 3 -12.87 8.95 29.31
CA LYS A 3 -11.94 8.86 28.18
C LYS A 3 -12.42 7.78 27.20
N LYS A 4 -12.64 8.14 25.95
CA LYS A 4 -13.01 7.21 24.88
C LYS A 4 -11.88 6.20 24.71
N LYS A 5 -12.20 4.91 24.75
CA LYS A 5 -11.23 3.84 24.57
C LYS A 5 -10.89 3.72 23.09
N LEU A 6 -9.67 4.10 22.71
CA LEU A 6 -9.18 4.00 21.35
C LEU A 6 -9.15 2.55 20.83
N PRO A 7 -9.27 2.33 19.49
CA PRO A 7 -9.19 1.02 18.90
C PRO A 7 -7.88 0.31 19.26
N LYS A 8 -7.96 -0.99 19.55
CA LYS A 8 -6.80 -1.86 19.77
C LYS A 8 -6.34 -2.44 18.43
N VAL A 9 -5.59 -1.65 17.67
CA VAL A 9 -5.21 -1.96 16.28
C VAL A 9 -4.42 -3.26 16.18
N ARG A 10 -3.46 -3.49 17.09
CA ARG A 10 -2.64 -4.71 17.12
C ARG A 10 -3.51 -5.97 17.22
N LYS A 11 -4.47 -5.97 18.14
CA LYS A 11 -5.42 -7.07 18.29
C LYS A 11 -6.26 -7.28 17.03
N LEU A 12 -6.83 -6.21 16.47
CA LEU A 12 -7.69 -6.27 15.29
C LEU A 12 -6.95 -6.79 14.04
N LEU A 13 -5.71 -6.34 13.83
CA LEU A 13 -4.87 -6.85 12.74
C LEU A 13 -4.53 -8.33 12.96
N GLY A 14 -4.23 -8.74 14.19
CA GLY A 14 -3.98 -10.15 14.53
C GLY A 14 -5.20 -11.01 14.23
N GLU A 15 -6.41 -10.59 14.62
CA GLU A 15 -7.66 -11.30 14.30
C GLU A 15 -7.88 -11.45 12.80
N ALA A 16 -7.62 -10.40 12.01
CA ALA A 16 -7.73 -10.44 10.54
C ALA A 16 -6.69 -11.36 9.88
N LEU A 17 -5.54 -11.57 10.51
CA LEU A 17 -4.46 -12.41 10.00
C LEU A 17 -4.53 -13.87 10.46
N GLN A 18 -5.19 -14.14 11.58
CA GLN A 18 -5.28 -15.48 12.18
C GLN A 18 -5.70 -16.59 11.21
N PRO A 19 -6.66 -16.38 10.27
CA PRO A 19 -7.04 -17.41 9.29
C PRO A 19 -5.92 -17.81 8.31
N HIS A 20 -4.83 -17.06 8.30
CA HIS A 20 -3.69 -17.28 7.39
C HIS A 20 -2.47 -17.92 8.07
N ARG A 21 -2.54 -18.25 9.37
CA ARG A 21 -1.42 -18.76 10.18
C ARG A 21 -0.69 -19.96 9.59
N LYS A 22 -1.40 -20.84 8.90
CA LYS A 22 -0.83 -22.06 8.30
C LYS A 22 -0.41 -21.89 6.84
N LYS A 23 -0.45 -20.66 6.30
CA LYS A 23 -0.15 -20.35 4.89
C LYS A 23 1.23 -19.75 4.76
N ARG A 24 1.85 -19.95 3.60
CA ARG A 24 3.06 -19.22 3.22
C ARG A 24 2.66 -17.81 2.83
N CYS A 25 3.04 -16.86 3.64
CA CYS A 25 2.63 -15.46 3.47
C CYS A 25 3.81 -14.59 3.07
N GLY A 26 3.52 -13.53 2.32
CA GLY A 26 4.42 -12.40 2.10
C GLY A 26 3.82 -11.12 2.63
N VAL A 27 4.67 -10.13 2.92
CA VAL A 27 4.27 -8.77 3.29
C VAL A 27 4.99 -7.76 2.39
N LEU A 28 4.23 -6.89 1.72
CA LEU A 28 4.79 -5.71 1.07
C LEU A 28 5.13 -4.68 2.15
N LEU A 29 6.42 -4.45 2.34
CA LEU A 29 6.95 -3.60 3.39
C LEU A 29 7.55 -2.32 2.81
N SER A 30 7.14 -1.19 3.37
CA SER A 30 7.76 0.13 3.24
C SER A 30 8.25 0.60 4.61
N ALA A 31 8.78 1.80 4.73
CA ALA A 31 9.13 2.40 6.03
C ALA A 31 7.93 3.06 6.75
N GLY A 32 6.69 2.81 6.29
CA GLY A 32 5.49 3.39 6.85
C GLY A 32 4.88 2.55 7.99
N VAL A 33 4.24 3.21 8.95
CA VAL A 33 3.57 2.57 10.10
C VAL A 33 2.55 1.51 9.69
N ASP A 34 1.88 1.67 8.55
CA ASP A 34 0.80 0.79 8.09
C ASP A 34 1.31 -0.59 7.69
N SER A 35 2.39 -0.64 6.92
CA SER A 35 2.99 -1.90 6.49
C SER A 35 3.76 -2.58 7.64
N HIS A 36 4.42 -1.81 8.50
CA HIS A 36 5.09 -2.35 9.69
C HIS A 36 4.09 -2.92 10.69
N SER A 37 2.93 -2.28 10.91
CA SER A 37 1.89 -2.84 11.78
C SER A 37 1.37 -4.20 11.28
N VAL A 38 1.23 -4.36 9.95
CA VAL A 38 0.87 -5.65 9.34
C VAL A 38 1.98 -6.69 9.54
N LEU A 39 3.26 -6.31 9.35
CA LEU A 39 4.39 -7.20 9.57
C LEU A 39 4.42 -7.71 11.01
N HIS A 40 4.35 -6.81 12.00
CA HIS A 40 4.41 -7.21 13.40
C HIS A 40 3.18 -8.00 13.85
N ALA A 41 1.98 -7.66 13.35
CA ALA A 41 0.78 -8.44 13.59
C ALA A 41 0.86 -9.86 12.97
N CYS A 42 1.55 -10.05 11.83
CA CYS A 42 1.87 -11.37 11.31
C CYS A 42 2.71 -12.18 12.30
N LEU A 43 3.77 -11.56 12.85
CA LEU A 43 4.66 -12.22 13.82
C LEU A 43 3.91 -12.59 15.12
N ASP A 44 3.04 -11.72 15.60
CA ASP A 44 2.21 -11.96 16.80
C ASP A 44 1.33 -13.20 16.68
N VAL A 45 0.82 -13.47 15.47
CA VAL A 45 -0.02 -14.67 15.23
C VAL A 45 0.79 -15.89 14.74
N GLY A 46 2.11 -15.79 14.77
CA GLY A 46 3.03 -16.89 14.39
C GLY A 46 3.23 -17.06 12.88
N ILE A 47 2.90 -16.04 12.06
CA ILE A 47 3.24 -16.00 10.65
C ILE A 47 4.62 -15.38 10.49
N ARG A 48 5.56 -16.10 9.87
CA ARG A 48 6.87 -15.56 9.46
C ARG A 48 6.84 -15.25 7.96
N PRO A 49 6.50 -14.02 7.56
CA PRO A 49 6.28 -13.73 6.15
C PRO A 49 7.57 -13.50 5.38
N LEU A 50 7.56 -13.78 4.07
CA LEU A 50 8.54 -13.24 3.14
C LEU A 50 8.36 -11.73 3.04
N VAL A 51 9.36 -10.97 3.44
CA VAL A 51 9.34 -9.50 3.32
C VAL A 51 9.66 -9.11 1.89
N ILE A 52 8.78 -8.37 1.25
CA ILE A 52 8.92 -7.94 -0.14
C ILE A 52 8.94 -6.42 -0.17
N SER A 53 9.95 -5.84 -0.81
CA SER A 53 10.00 -4.39 -1.05
C SER A 53 10.52 -4.12 -2.46
N PHE A 54 10.19 -2.94 -2.99
CA PHE A 54 10.58 -2.53 -4.33
C PHE A 54 11.35 -1.22 -4.30
N THR A 55 12.23 -1.07 -5.29
CA THR A 55 13.00 0.15 -5.51
C THR A 55 13.42 0.26 -6.97
N ARG A 56 13.94 1.40 -7.38
CA ARG A 56 14.64 1.56 -8.65
C ARG A 56 16.04 0.95 -8.55
N ARG A 57 16.61 0.52 -9.68
CA ARG A 57 17.99 -0.01 -9.68
C ARG A 57 19.04 1.06 -9.40
N ASP A 58 18.81 2.25 -9.92
CA ASP A 58 19.70 3.40 -9.84
C ASP A 58 19.51 4.22 -8.56
N HIS A 59 18.50 3.90 -7.76
CA HIS A 59 18.19 4.63 -6.53
C HIS A 59 17.48 3.73 -5.51
N GLU A 60 18.22 3.20 -4.55
CA GLU A 60 17.62 2.48 -3.42
C GLU A 60 16.96 3.46 -2.47
N SER A 61 15.63 3.46 -2.46
CA SER A 61 14.81 4.31 -1.59
C SER A 61 15.01 4.01 -0.10
N ARG A 62 14.72 4.98 0.76
CA ARG A 62 14.70 4.79 2.22
C ARG A 62 13.72 3.71 2.65
N ASP A 63 12.56 3.63 2.00
CA ASP A 63 11.57 2.58 2.22
C ASP A 63 12.15 1.19 2.00
N PHE A 64 12.89 1.00 0.91
CA PHE A 64 13.52 -0.27 0.58
C PHE A 64 14.63 -0.65 1.58
N LYS A 65 15.48 0.33 1.94
CA LYS A 65 16.54 0.12 2.94
C LYS A 65 15.97 -0.26 4.30
N SER A 66 14.94 0.48 4.76
CA SER A 66 14.25 0.19 6.03
C SER A 66 13.60 -1.20 6.03
N ALA A 67 12.94 -1.59 4.93
CA ALA A 67 12.34 -2.91 4.80
C ALA A 67 13.39 -4.03 4.86
N ARG A 68 14.54 -3.86 4.21
CA ARG A 68 15.67 -4.81 4.25
C ARG A 68 16.25 -4.93 5.65
N GLU A 69 16.51 -3.81 6.31
CA GLU A 69 17.01 -3.76 7.69
C GLU A 69 16.03 -4.44 8.67
N ALA A 70 14.72 -4.17 8.54
CA ALA A 70 13.70 -4.81 9.34
C ALA A 70 13.66 -6.34 9.13
N ALA A 71 13.73 -6.79 7.89
CA ALA A 71 13.79 -8.23 7.57
C ALA A 71 15.02 -8.91 8.22
N THR A 72 16.22 -8.30 8.08
CA THR A 72 17.46 -8.80 8.67
C THR A 72 17.35 -8.86 10.19
N ARG A 73 16.92 -7.79 10.85
CA ARG A 73 16.77 -7.71 12.30
C ARG A 73 15.80 -8.77 12.86
N LEU A 74 14.73 -9.05 12.12
CA LEU A 74 13.70 -10.02 12.53
C LEU A 74 13.99 -11.45 12.06
N GLY A 75 15.13 -11.69 11.39
CA GLY A 75 15.50 -12.98 10.85
C GLY A 75 14.49 -13.52 9.82
N LEU A 76 13.96 -12.64 8.96
CA LEU A 76 12.99 -12.95 7.91
C LEU A 76 13.66 -12.90 6.54
N ASP A 77 13.16 -13.75 5.64
CA ASP A 77 13.59 -13.71 4.25
C ASP A 77 13.19 -12.40 3.58
N PHE A 78 14.09 -11.83 2.78
CA PHE A 78 13.88 -10.60 2.05
C PHE A 78 13.89 -10.82 0.53
N PHE A 79 12.85 -10.39 -0.16
CA PHE A 79 12.72 -10.48 -1.62
C PHE A 79 12.72 -9.10 -2.27
N PRO A 80 13.86 -8.65 -2.82
CA PRO A 80 13.97 -7.36 -3.46
C PRO A 80 13.30 -7.34 -4.83
N VAL A 81 12.57 -6.27 -5.14
CA VAL A 81 11.97 -6.02 -6.46
C VAL A 81 12.57 -4.76 -7.06
N TYR A 82 13.48 -4.91 -8.02
CA TYR A 82 14.04 -3.78 -8.76
C TYR A 82 13.15 -3.43 -9.95
N LEU A 83 12.62 -2.21 -9.94
CA LEU A 83 11.78 -1.67 -11.02
C LEU A 83 12.64 -1.41 -12.25
N LYS A 84 12.11 -1.71 -13.42
CA LYS A 84 12.79 -1.44 -14.69
C LYS A 84 12.60 0.02 -15.09
N SER A 85 13.68 0.68 -15.47
CA SER A 85 13.71 2.03 -16.04
C SER A 85 13.82 1.94 -17.58
N ASP A 86 12.79 1.35 -18.22
CA ASP A 86 12.73 1.13 -19.65
C ASP A 86 11.36 1.61 -20.17
N PRO A 87 11.32 2.61 -21.09
CA PRO A 87 10.08 3.20 -21.58
C PRO A 87 9.12 2.17 -22.19
N GLU A 88 9.64 1.22 -22.96
CA GLU A 88 8.80 0.22 -23.63
C GLU A 88 8.22 -0.80 -22.64
N VAL A 89 9.01 -1.18 -21.63
CA VAL A 89 8.53 -2.01 -20.53
C VAL A 89 7.44 -1.26 -19.77
N LEU A 90 7.65 0.02 -19.48
CA LEU A 90 6.67 0.84 -18.76
C LEU A 90 5.36 0.95 -19.54
N VAL A 91 5.39 1.27 -20.82
CA VAL A 91 4.20 1.36 -21.67
C VAL A 91 3.44 0.04 -21.74
N ARG A 92 4.13 -1.10 -21.81
CA ARG A 92 3.49 -2.42 -21.76
C ARG A 92 2.77 -2.65 -20.42
N TYR A 93 3.36 -2.22 -19.30
CA TYR A 93 2.69 -2.27 -18.00
C TYR A 93 1.46 -1.36 -17.94
N LEU A 94 1.55 -0.14 -18.46
CA LEU A 94 0.43 0.80 -18.50
C LEU A 94 -0.75 0.23 -19.29
N ARG A 95 -0.50 -0.32 -20.48
CA ARG A 95 -1.53 -0.98 -21.30
C ARG A 95 -2.16 -2.17 -20.55
N HIS A 96 -1.34 -2.99 -19.94
CA HIS A 96 -1.83 -4.13 -19.17
C HIS A 96 -2.65 -3.70 -17.94
N ALA A 97 -2.19 -2.67 -17.22
CA ALA A 97 -2.91 -2.09 -16.10
C ALA A 97 -4.28 -1.52 -16.53
N ALA A 98 -4.32 -0.81 -17.67
CA ALA A 98 -5.56 -0.26 -18.21
C ALA A 98 -6.58 -1.36 -18.54
N LYS A 99 -6.15 -2.50 -19.11
CA LYS A 99 -7.01 -3.68 -19.34
C LYS A 99 -7.62 -4.23 -18.05
N HIS A 100 -6.93 -4.09 -16.92
CA HIS A 100 -7.44 -4.48 -15.59
C HIS A 100 -8.28 -3.39 -14.91
N GLY A 101 -8.60 -2.30 -15.62
CA GLY A 101 -9.46 -1.23 -15.12
C GLY A 101 -8.74 -0.10 -14.41
N VAL A 102 -7.41 -0.02 -14.49
CA VAL A 102 -6.66 1.13 -13.96
C VAL A 102 -6.94 2.36 -14.81
N ARG A 103 -7.29 3.46 -14.16
CA ARG A 103 -7.58 4.75 -14.80
C ARG A 103 -6.84 5.87 -14.05
N GLY A 104 -6.24 6.77 -14.80
CA GLY A 104 -5.59 7.97 -14.27
C GLY A 104 -4.15 7.76 -13.78
N LYS A 105 -3.37 8.85 -13.84
CA LYS A 105 -1.92 8.89 -13.58
C LYS A 105 -1.54 8.30 -12.23
N ALA A 106 -2.14 8.80 -11.15
CA ALA A 106 -1.78 8.38 -9.80
C ALA A 106 -2.01 6.87 -9.58
N ALA A 107 -3.10 6.32 -10.14
CA ALA A 107 -3.38 4.89 -10.05
C ALA A 107 -2.33 4.05 -10.79
N PHE A 108 -1.89 4.47 -11.98
CA PHE A 108 -0.83 3.79 -12.73
C PHE A 108 0.49 3.79 -11.94
N GLU A 109 0.89 4.95 -11.41
CA GLU A 109 2.13 5.09 -10.65
C GLU A 109 2.11 4.26 -9.36
N CYS A 110 0.97 4.22 -8.68
CA CYS A 110 0.79 3.41 -7.47
C CYS A 110 0.76 1.90 -7.75
N LEU A 111 0.15 1.46 -8.84
CA LEU A 111 -0.02 0.04 -9.12
C LEU A 111 1.17 -0.59 -9.85
N TYR A 112 1.97 0.20 -10.58
CA TYR A 112 3.12 -0.30 -11.31
C TYR A 112 4.08 -1.17 -10.49
N PRO A 113 4.59 -0.72 -9.31
CA PRO A 113 5.50 -1.54 -8.52
C PRO A 113 4.85 -2.81 -7.98
N MET A 114 3.55 -2.78 -7.67
CA MET A 114 2.80 -3.96 -7.24
C MET A 114 2.68 -4.98 -8.37
N MET A 115 2.36 -4.52 -9.57
CA MET A 115 2.27 -5.37 -10.77
C MET A 115 3.65 -5.95 -11.15
N ALA A 116 4.71 -5.15 -11.03
CA ALA A 116 6.09 -5.62 -11.22
C ALA A 116 6.46 -6.70 -10.20
N THR A 117 5.99 -6.57 -8.96
CA THR A 117 6.17 -7.56 -7.90
C THR A 117 5.51 -8.89 -8.28
N ALA A 118 4.23 -8.89 -8.68
CA ALA A 118 3.53 -10.12 -9.09
C ALA A 118 4.27 -10.86 -10.22
N ARG A 119 4.70 -10.13 -11.25
CA ARG A 119 5.48 -10.72 -12.35
C ARG A 119 6.84 -11.27 -11.90
N LYS A 120 7.50 -10.59 -10.96
CA LYS A 120 8.79 -11.08 -10.46
C LYS A 120 8.63 -12.31 -9.60
N LEU A 121 7.60 -12.40 -8.76
CA LEU A 121 7.28 -13.61 -8.00
C LEU A 121 7.08 -14.81 -8.94
N LYS A 122 6.23 -14.65 -9.97
CA LYS A 122 6.00 -15.67 -10.99
C LYS A 122 7.31 -16.11 -11.67
N ARG A 123 8.09 -15.13 -12.18
CA ARG A 123 9.33 -15.42 -12.92
C ARG A 123 10.39 -16.14 -12.09
N LYS A 124 10.42 -15.86 -10.77
CA LYS A 124 11.37 -16.47 -9.84
C LYS A 124 10.84 -17.76 -9.20
N GLY A 125 9.64 -18.20 -9.55
CA GLY A 125 9.03 -19.39 -8.97
C GLY A 125 8.76 -19.29 -7.47
N ILE A 126 8.61 -18.06 -6.93
CA ILE A 126 8.35 -17.85 -5.51
C ILE A 126 6.91 -18.22 -5.21
N LYS A 127 6.73 -19.25 -4.40
CA LYS A 127 5.42 -19.78 -4.03
C LYS A 127 5.02 -19.23 -2.67
N ILE A 128 4.09 -18.27 -2.65
CA ILE A 128 3.37 -17.80 -1.47
C ILE A 128 1.87 -17.91 -1.73
N ASP A 129 1.10 -18.21 -0.69
CA ASP A 129 -0.35 -18.36 -0.80
C ASP A 129 -1.06 -17.02 -0.67
N CYS A 130 -0.53 -16.15 0.21
CA CYS A 130 -1.09 -14.82 0.50
C CYS A 130 0.00 -13.75 0.47
N LEU A 131 -0.37 -12.57 0.00
CA LEU A 131 0.47 -11.36 0.06
C LEU A 131 -0.31 -10.25 0.75
N PHE A 132 0.22 -9.74 1.85
CA PHE A 132 -0.39 -8.67 2.64
C PHE A 132 0.27 -7.32 2.38
N SER A 133 -0.49 -6.25 2.60
CA SER A 133 0.01 -4.86 2.53
C SER A 133 -0.67 -3.97 3.56
N GLY A 134 -0.09 -2.79 3.80
CA GLY A 134 -0.68 -1.72 4.62
C GLY A 134 -1.77 -0.89 3.92
N TYR A 135 -2.19 -1.28 2.70
CA TYR A 135 -3.18 -0.55 1.92
C TYR A 135 -4.52 -0.43 2.68
N GLY A 136 -5.12 0.75 2.62
CA GLY A 136 -6.42 1.01 3.25
C GLY A 136 -6.35 1.52 4.69
N ALA A 137 -5.20 1.51 5.36
CA ALA A 137 -5.05 2.08 6.69
C ALA A 137 -5.50 3.55 6.77
N ASP A 138 -5.20 4.35 5.73
CA ASP A 138 -5.56 5.77 5.65
C ASP A 138 -7.07 6.03 5.67
N ALA A 139 -7.89 4.99 5.43
CA ALA A 139 -9.34 5.08 5.55
C ALA A 139 -9.83 5.50 6.96
N PHE A 140 -8.96 5.40 7.97
CA PHE A 140 -9.35 5.63 9.37
C PHE A 140 -8.77 6.89 9.97
N PHE A 141 -7.93 7.65 9.24
CA PHE A 141 -7.14 8.73 9.87
C PHE A 141 -7.30 10.12 9.26
N ALA A 142 -7.96 10.27 8.09
CA ALA A 142 -8.22 11.55 7.40
C ALA A 142 -6.99 12.47 7.30
N LEU A 143 -5.84 11.93 6.84
CA LEU A 143 -4.54 12.61 6.88
C LEU A 143 -4.40 13.80 5.93
N SER A 144 -5.27 13.95 4.92
CA SER A 144 -5.24 15.10 4.04
C SER A 144 -5.77 16.35 4.75
N LYS A 145 -5.23 17.53 4.42
CA LYS A 145 -5.71 18.82 4.96
C LYS A 145 -7.22 18.98 4.82
N LYS A 146 -7.77 18.69 3.63
CA LYS A 146 -9.20 18.74 3.37
C LYS A 146 -9.97 17.73 4.22
N GLY A 147 -9.49 16.49 4.34
CA GLY A 147 -10.12 15.45 5.16
C GLY A 147 -10.14 15.82 6.64
N CYS A 148 -9.02 16.30 7.18
CA CYS A 148 -8.93 16.77 8.56
C CYS A 148 -9.95 17.89 8.86
N MET A 149 -10.06 18.89 7.98
CA MET A 149 -10.99 20.02 8.19
C MET A 149 -12.46 19.59 8.10
N HIS A 150 -12.81 18.76 7.11
CA HIS A 150 -14.21 18.37 6.86
C HIS A 150 -14.73 17.34 7.86
N TYR A 151 -13.89 16.40 8.29
CA TYR A 151 -14.30 15.29 9.17
C TYR A 151 -13.74 15.40 10.59
N ARG A 152 -13.37 16.60 11.04
CA ARG A 152 -12.72 16.82 12.34
C ARG A 152 -13.37 16.07 13.50
N ASP A 153 -14.70 16.15 13.59
CA ASP A 153 -15.50 15.52 14.65
C ASP A 153 -16.41 14.39 14.12
N LYS A 154 -16.20 13.97 12.86
CA LYS A 154 -17.00 12.99 12.13
C LYS A 154 -16.14 11.84 11.60
N MET A 155 -15.17 11.39 12.39
CA MET A 155 -14.22 10.36 11.94
C MET A 155 -14.88 9.01 11.64
N ALA A 156 -16.01 8.67 12.29
CA ALA A 156 -16.77 7.47 11.97
C ALA A 156 -17.38 7.53 10.57
N GLU A 157 -17.95 8.68 10.19
CA GLU A 157 -18.49 8.93 8.83
C GLU A 157 -17.37 8.83 7.78
N TYR A 158 -16.24 9.50 8.02
CA TYR A 158 -15.06 9.39 7.16
C TYR A 158 -14.61 7.93 6.97
N ALA A 159 -14.52 7.17 8.06
CA ALA A 159 -14.08 5.78 8.02
C ALA A 159 -15.02 4.90 7.20
N LEU A 160 -16.33 5.07 7.32
CA LEU A 160 -17.32 4.35 6.52
C LEU A 160 -17.18 4.65 5.04
N GLU A 161 -17.16 5.94 4.65
CA GLU A 161 -17.05 6.34 3.26
C GLU A 161 -15.71 5.94 2.64
N ALA A 162 -14.62 6.17 3.36
CA ALA A 162 -13.29 5.83 2.88
C ALA A 162 -13.13 4.31 2.74
N HIS A 163 -13.52 3.53 3.74
CA HIS A 163 -13.46 2.07 3.68
C HIS A 163 -14.26 1.54 2.48
N ALA A 164 -15.50 2.01 2.27
CA ALA A 164 -16.33 1.61 1.13
C ALA A 164 -15.62 1.88 -0.21
N ARG A 165 -14.93 3.03 -0.35
CA ARG A 165 -14.14 3.36 -1.55
C ARG A 165 -12.96 2.40 -1.75
N TYR A 166 -12.29 1.98 -0.65
CA TYR A 166 -11.15 1.07 -0.72
C TYR A 166 -11.53 -0.36 -1.12
N VAL A 167 -12.71 -0.84 -0.68
CA VAL A 167 -13.12 -2.25 -0.90
C VAL A 167 -14.05 -2.46 -2.10
N ARG A 168 -14.60 -1.40 -2.68
CA ARG A 168 -15.56 -1.51 -3.81
C ARG A 168 -14.95 -2.21 -5.03
N LYS A 169 -15.80 -2.80 -5.86
CA LYS A 169 -15.44 -3.32 -7.19
C LYS A 169 -14.79 -2.22 -8.04
N GLY A 170 -13.70 -2.53 -8.73
CA GLY A 170 -12.92 -1.57 -9.52
C GLY A 170 -12.00 -0.65 -8.68
N SER A 171 -11.94 -0.81 -7.36
CA SER A 171 -10.93 -0.13 -6.54
C SER A 171 -9.53 -0.67 -6.82
N GLN A 172 -8.50 0.05 -6.37
CA GLN A 172 -7.12 -0.43 -6.47
C GLN A 172 -6.93 -1.79 -5.78
N LEU A 173 -7.58 -2.01 -4.64
CA LEU A 173 -7.54 -3.30 -3.95
C LEU A 173 -8.14 -4.42 -4.80
N ASP A 174 -9.30 -4.20 -5.42
CA ASP A 174 -9.95 -5.18 -6.27
C ASP A 174 -9.12 -5.48 -7.52
N ILE A 175 -8.55 -4.46 -8.15
CA ILE A 175 -7.63 -4.61 -9.29
C ILE A 175 -6.41 -5.45 -8.90
N LEU A 176 -5.77 -5.15 -7.76
CA LEU A 176 -4.63 -5.91 -7.27
C LEU A 176 -4.98 -7.35 -6.91
N LYS A 177 -6.13 -7.59 -6.27
CA LYS A 177 -6.60 -8.96 -5.98
C LYS A 177 -6.69 -9.80 -7.25
N ARG A 178 -7.33 -9.27 -8.29
CA ARG A 178 -7.45 -9.96 -9.59
C ARG A 178 -6.10 -10.16 -10.24
N TYR A 179 -5.28 -9.10 -10.30
CA TYR A 179 -3.97 -9.15 -10.95
C TYR A 179 -3.02 -10.16 -10.31
N PHE A 180 -2.88 -10.16 -8.97
CA PHE A 180 -2.03 -11.12 -8.28
C PHE A 180 -2.52 -12.56 -8.43
N LYS A 181 -3.84 -12.79 -8.41
CA LYS A 181 -4.45 -14.08 -8.67
C LYS A 181 -4.08 -14.57 -10.07
N ASP A 182 -4.30 -13.74 -11.10
CA ASP A 182 -4.15 -14.13 -12.50
C ASP A 182 -2.66 -14.29 -12.90
N VAL A 183 -1.78 -13.43 -12.38
CA VAL A 183 -0.37 -13.41 -12.78
C VAL A 183 0.50 -14.33 -11.95
N ALA A 184 0.29 -14.40 -10.65
CA ALA A 184 1.19 -15.09 -9.71
C ALA A 184 0.52 -16.20 -8.91
N CYS A 185 -0.77 -16.44 -9.08
CA CYS A 185 -1.56 -17.38 -8.28
C CYS A 185 -1.52 -17.06 -6.77
N VAL A 186 -1.42 -15.79 -6.41
CA VAL A 186 -1.28 -15.29 -5.03
C VAL A 186 -2.56 -14.57 -4.62
N LYS A 187 -3.08 -14.86 -3.44
CA LYS A 187 -4.18 -14.09 -2.83
C LYS A 187 -3.63 -12.79 -2.28
N TYR A 188 -3.84 -11.67 -2.97
CA TYR A 188 -3.53 -10.34 -2.43
C TYR A 188 -4.61 -9.88 -1.45
N SER A 189 -4.20 -9.35 -0.30
CA SER A 189 -5.12 -8.87 0.73
C SER A 189 -4.52 -7.71 1.51
N SER A 190 -5.39 -6.90 2.10
CA SER A 190 -4.99 -5.97 3.14
C SER A 190 -5.78 -6.24 4.42
N PRO A 191 -5.12 -6.58 5.52
CA PRO A 191 -5.78 -6.75 6.82
C PRO A 191 -6.53 -5.49 7.26
N TRP A 192 -6.02 -4.30 6.94
CA TRP A 192 -6.66 -3.02 7.22
C TRP A 192 -8.06 -2.86 6.62
N CYS A 193 -8.37 -3.59 5.55
CA CYS A 193 -9.69 -3.58 4.91
C CYS A 193 -10.67 -4.58 5.53
N ALA A 194 -10.35 -5.22 6.66
CA ALA A 194 -11.26 -6.11 7.37
C ALA A 194 -12.44 -5.33 8.00
N GLU A 195 -13.63 -5.92 7.97
CA GLU A 195 -14.83 -5.30 8.54
C GLU A 195 -14.70 -5.06 10.04
N SER A 196 -14.08 -5.98 10.77
CA SER A 196 -13.84 -5.84 12.21
C SER A 196 -13.04 -4.58 12.56
N ILE A 197 -12.10 -4.18 11.69
CA ILE A 197 -11.35 -2.92 11.86
C ILE A 197 -12.27 -1.73 11.61
N ARG A 198 -13.00 -1.71 10.47
CA ARG A 198 -13.99 -0.67 10.18
C ARG A 198 -14.94 -0.48 11.37
N ASP A 199 -15.54 -1.56 11.85
CA ASP A 199 -16.52 -1.51 12.93
C ASP A 199 -15.94 -1.00 14.25
N SER A 200 -14.66 -1.30 14.52
CA SER A 200 -13.97 -0.76 15.70
C SER A 200 -13.73 0.75 15.62
N PHE A 201 -13.44 1.28 14.41
CA PHE A 201 -13.25 2.72 14.22
C PHE A 201 -14.57 3.50 14.10
N THR A 202 -15.67 2.83 13.77
CA THR A 202 -17.00 3.47 13.62
C THR A 202 -17.91 3.31 14.82
N ARG A 203 -17.60 2.39 15.74
CA ARG A 203 -18.39 2.14 16.96
C ARG A 203 -18.49 3.33 17.90
N HIS A 204 -17.48 4.20 17.89
CA HIS A 204 -17.40 5.37 18.74
C HIS A 204 -17.18 6.62 17.90
N THR A 205 -17.74 7.74 18.34
CA THR A 205 -17.47 9.04 17.72
C THR A 205 -16.10 9.54 18.16
N TYR A 206 -15.09 9.30 17.33
CA TYR A 206 -13.75 9.87 17.52
C TYR A 206 -13.66 11.22 16.81
N SER A 207 -12.88 12.14 17.40
CA SER A 207 -12.40 13.31 16.69
C SER A 207 -11.13 12.96 15.92
N HIS A 208 -10.74 13.81 14.96
CA HIS A 208 -9.46 13.69 14.27
C HIS A 208 -8.29 13.70 15.25
N ASP A 209 -8.35 14.54 16.29
CA ASP A 209 -7.31 14.64 17.31
C ASP A 209 -7.20 13.36 18.17
N ASP A 210 -8.32 12.71 18.50
CA ASP A 210 -8.29 11.42 19.21
C ASP A 210 -7.45 10.36 18.47
N LEU A 211 -7.47 10.39 17.12
CA LEU A 211 -6.81 9.40 16.29
C LEU A 211 -5.41 9.82 15.80
N ASN A 212 -5.10 11.13 15.84
CA ASN A 212 -3.86 11.66 15.24
C ASN A 212 -2.97 12.47 16.20
N LYS A 213 -3.32 12.61 17.49
CA LYS A 213 -2.46 13.24 18.50
C LYS A 213 -2.03 12.22 19.57
N PRO A 214 -0.82 12.34 20.09
CA PRO A 214 0.22 13.36 19.83
C PRO A 214 0.95 13.18 18.49
N LYS A 215 0.76 12.03 17.81
CA LYS A 215 1.35 11.74 16.50
C LYS A 215 0.28 11.17 15.57
N GLN A 216 0.41 11.41 14.26
CA GLN A 216 -0.47 10.81 13.25
C GLN A 216 -0.59 9.29 13.43
N LYS A 217 -1.82 8.76 13.28
CA LYS A 217 -2.14 7.33 13.47
C LYS A 217 -1.81 6.85 14.88
N TRP A 218 -2.15 7.67 15.88
CA TRP A 218 -1.81 7.41 17.28
C TRP A 218 -2.17 6.02 17.79
N PRO A 219 -3.36 5.44 17.52
CA PRO A 219 -3.68 4.09 17.98
C PRO A 219 -2.71 3.03 17.45
N VAL A 220 -2.24 3.17 16.18
CA VAL A 220 -1.26 2.26 15.59
C VAL A 220 0.08 2.42 16.30
N ARG A 221 0.56 3.67 16.45
CA ARG A 221 1.87 3.93 17.06
C ARG A 221 1.92 3.51 18.51
N ARG A 222 0.82 3.71 19.25
CA ARG A 222 0.69 3.26 20.65
C ARG A 222 0.78 1.73 20.76
N ASP A 223 0.08 1.02 19.90
CA ASP A 223 -0.02 -0.44 20.00
C ASP A 223 1.25 -1.16 19.52
N PHE A 224 2.11 -0.49 18.75
CA PHE A 224 3.38 -1.01 18.21
C PHE A 224 4.58 -0.14 18.60
N ASP A 225 4.50 0.58 19.73
CA ASP A 225 5.52 1.57 20.12
C ASP A 225 6.91 0.97 20.26
N LYS A 226 7.01 -0.21 20.90
CA LYS A 226 8.28 -0.94 21.06
C LYS A 226 8.91 -1.26 19.69
N GLU A 227 8.15 -1.88 18.80
CA GLU A 227 8.63 -2.31 17.49
C GLU A 227 8.99 -1.13 16.59
N PHE A 228 8.26 -0.03 16.73
CA PHE A 228 8.51 1.18 15.96
C PHE A 228 9.70 1.98 16.47
N SER A 229 10.03 1.90 17.76
CA SER A 229 11.26 2.50 18.29
C SER A 229 12.53 1.78 17.81
N GLU A 230 12.43 0.49 17.52
CA GLU A 230 13.51 -0.33 16.98
C GLU A 230 13.63 -0.26 15.45
N SER A 231 12.71 0.41 14.78
CA SER A 231 12.61 0.46 13.31
C SER A 231 12.78 1.89 12.78
N LYS A 232 13.41 2.03 11.63
CA LYS A 232 13.47 3.32 10.92
C LYS A 232 12.14 3.58 10.22
N ILE A 233 11.15 4.08 10.96
CA ILE A 233 9.83 4.43 10.45
C ILE A 233 9.79 5.92 10.13
N PHE A 234 9.40 6.24 8.90
CA PHE A 234 9.29 7.61 8.43
C PHE A 234 7.86 8.14 8.53
N ASN A 235 7.73 9.46 8.55
CA ASN A 235 6.43 10.10 8.47
C ASN A 235 5.75 9.79 7.12
N HIS A 236 4.41 9.81 7.14
CA HIS A 236 3.63 9.53 5.95
C HIS A 236 3.98 10.45 4.79
N THR A 237 4.36 9.86 3.66
CA THR A 237 4.47 10.51 2.36
C THR A 237 3.83 9.61 1.31
N ASN A 238 3.19 10.19 0.30
CA ASN A 238 2.72 9.40 -0.83
C ASN A 238 3.93 8.72 -1.49
N TYR A 239 4.01 7.40 -1.43
CA TYR A 239 5.21 6.66 -1.80
C TYR A 239 5.66 6.92 -3.25
N GLN A 240 4.75 7.18 -4.18
CA GLN A 240 5.08 7.50 -5.57
C GLN A 240 5.70 8.90 -5.76
N LEU A 241 5.41 9.84 -4.85
CA LEU A 241 5.94 11.21 -4.86
C LEU A 241 7.16 11.40 -3.96
N GLY A 242 7.36 10.47 -3.02
CA GLY A 242 8.43 10.52 -2.05
C GLY A 242 9.76 10.00 -2.59
N ASP A 243 10.55 9.45 -1.69
CA ASP A 243 11.91 8.94 -1.95
C ASP A 243 11.95 7.75 -2.95
N SER A 244 10.83 7.12 -3.26
CA SER A 244 10.78 6.07 -4.29
C SER A 244 11.13 6.55 -5.68
N GLY A 245 10.95 7.84 -5.97
CA GLY A 245 11.20 8.47 -7.26
C GLY A 245 10.34 7.94 -8.41
N ILE A 246 9.23 7.22 -8.12
CA ILE A 246 8.40 6.57 -9.16
C ILE A 246 7.78 7.61 -10.09
N SER A 247 7.18 8.68 -9.57
CA SER A 247 6.59 9.72 -10.42
C SER A 247 7.64 10.42 -11.29
N ALA A 248 8.82 10.68 -10.75
CA ALA A 248 9.92 11.25 -11.50
C ALA A 248 10.43 10.30 -12.60
N MET A 249 10.54 9.01 -12.29
CA MET A 249 10.88 7.97 -13.27
C MET A 249 9.86 7.91 -14.41
N PHE A 250 8.57 7.95 -14.10
CA PHE A 250 7.52 7.96 -15.11
C PHE A 250 7.62 9.19 -16.02
N LEU A 251 7.84 10.37 -15.43
CA LEU A 251 8.02 11.59 -16.20
C LEU A 251 9.23 11.47 -17.13
N GLN A 252 10.38 11.11 -16.63
CA GLN A 252 11.62 10.97 -17.39
C GLN A 252 11.51 9.95 -18.53
N LEU A 253 10.97 8.76 -18.23
CA LEU A 253 10.86 7.69 -19.22
C LEU A 253 9.81 7.96 -20.30
N LEU A 254 8.83 8.81 -20.04
CA LEU A 254 7.79 9.17 -20.99
C LEU A 254 8.01 10.53 -21.65
N ASP A 255 9.08 11.25 -21.31
CA ASP A 255 9.37 12.59 -21.82
C ASP A 255 9.47 12.62 -23.34
N HIS A 256 10.15 11.68 -23.96
CA HIS A 256 10.20 11.55 -25.42
C HIS A 256 8.79 11.47 -26.05
N ARG A 257 7.84 10.77 -25.43
CA ARG A 257 6.44 10.68 -25.89
C ARG A 257 5.69 11.97 -25.67
N ILE A 258 5.99 12.72 -24.62
CA ILE A 258 5.44 14.05 -24.37
C ILE A 258 5.84 14.97 -25.53
N ASN A 259 7.13 15.03 -25.82
CA ASN A 259 7.69 15.93 -26.81
C ASN A 259 7.28 15.55 -28.24
N SER A 260 7.27 14.26 -28.59
CA SER A 260 6.94 13.79 -29.95
C SER A 260 5.46 13.96 -30.33
N LYS A 261 4.54 14.04 -29.34
CA LYS A 261 3.09 14.14 -29.55
C LYS A 261 2.45 15.39 -28.93
N ASN A 262 3.24 16.37 -28.57
CA ASN A 262 2.77 17.63 -27.94
C ASN A 262 1.88 17.43 -26.71
N TYR A 263 2.13 16.40 -25.91
CA TYR A 263 1.41 16.24 -24.64
C TYR A 263 1.87 17.28 -23.63
N LYS A 264 0.93 17.93 -22.95
CA LYS A 264 1.24 18.89 -21.86
C LYS A 264 1.73 18.21 -20.58
N SER A 265 1.50 16.91 -20.42
CA SER A 265 1.90 16.13 -19.24
C SER A 265 1.78 14.63 -19.47
N THR A 266 2.35 13.83 -18.57
CA THR A 266 2.17 12.37 -18.56
C THR A 266 0.69 11.95 -18.48
N THR A 267 -0.19 12.78 -17.95
CA THR A 267 -1.65 12.51 -17.90
C THR A 267 -2.24 12.32 -19.30
N GLY A 268 -1.79 13.10 -20.30
CA GLY A 268 -2.20 12.94 -21.70
C GLY A 268 -1.85 11.56 -22.23
N ILE A 269 -0.63 11.08 -21.97
CA ILE A 269 -0.17 9.75 -22.39
C ILE A 269 -1.03 8.65 -21.75
N TYR A 270 -1.33 8.75 -20.47
CA TYR A 270 -2.19 7.77 -19.80
C TYR A 270 -3.59 7.74 -20.39
N ASN A 271 -4.17 8.90 -20.66
CA ASN A 271 -5.49 8.99 -21.27
C ASN A 271 -5.52 8.34 -22.66
N ASP A 272 -4.50 8.56 -23.48
CA ASP A 272 -4.39 7.93 -24.80
C ASP A 272 -4.24 6.42 -24.72
N ILE A 273 -3.43 5.93 -23.79
CA ILE A 273 -3.31 4.49 -23.56
C ILE A 273 -4.67 3.89 -23.19
N VAL A 274 -5.43 4.55 -22.32
CA VAL A 274 -6.77 4.10 -21.93
C VAL A 274 -7.71 4.11 -23.13
N ARG A 275 -7.79 5.22 -23.87
CA ARG A 275 -8.65 5.36 -25.06
C ARG A 275 -8.36 4.37 -26.16
N SER A 276 -7.07 3.97 -26.31
CA SER A 276 -6.66 2.96 -27.31
C SER A 276 -7.12 1.54 -27.00
N LEU A 277 -7.65 1.30 -25.79
CA LEU A 277 -8.18 0.00 -25.38
C LEU A 277 -9.71 -0.06 -25.48
N ASP A 278 -10.36 1.09 -25.60
CA ASP A 278 -11.82 1.21 -25.72
C ASP A 278 -12.26 1.18 -27.20
N LYS A 279 -11.29 1.08 -28.13
CA LYS A 279 -11.46 0.86 -29.57
C LYS A 279 -11.19 -0.60 -29.92
#